data_0a53f671fb4ec5e9d25e88130f686299
#
_entry.id   0a53f671fb4ec5e9d25e88130f686299
#
_cell.length_a   1.000
_cell.length_b   1.000
_cell.length_c   1.000
_cell.angle_alpha   90.00
_cell.angle_beta   90.00
_cell.angle_gamma   90.00
#
_symmetry.space_group_name_H-M   'P 1'
#
loop_
_entity.id
_entity.type
_entity.pdbx_description
1 polymer ?
#
loop_
_entity_poly.entity_id
_entity_poly.type
_entity_poly.pdbx_seq_one_letter_code
_entity_poly.pdbx_strand_id
1 'polypeptide(L)'
;MGGCITVIETDGVKVIIDLGSNLPGTSKEEFTRTKVEEITAGVDSIFFTHYHGDHTGLIHLVPEGIPMLIGKGAKEVMVCKHSTLVRASKRFDGVDSQKYQDAVTALAAAKRMLTYKEEERIDVGNKGKLFITPYFVSHSAFDAYMFLIEAEGKRILHTGDFRGHGYLSKGLWKLLPSAIGQVDILITEGTMLSRANERVQHESVIQAKARRLLHKDGKKNHYMVLCSSTDIDRLAGFHAACDDLQSRFLVDKYQKDVLDIFTKYAGAKSKLYDFSGTLVKGKCNFKQEVFPYSFLAPVRTSQAEYIGKLKHICPDLKLIYSMWDGYLKDKPDQINQDIRHIVNDIFGGQYESLHTSGHADIDTIRKVFDITKPRIGIISIHHDPTSHLSDSLKNGMRIIDESTYLSRYNIEYKEYN
;
A
#
# COMPACT_ATOMS: atom_id res chain seq x y z
N MET A 1 -6.45 5.71 12.63
CA MET A 1 -6.35 5.31 11.20
C MET A 1 -7.34 4.19 10.98
N GLY A 2 -8.33 4.40 10.14
CA GLY A 2 -9.38 3.45 9.79
C GLY A 2 -9.45 3.28 8.30
N GLY A 3 -10.44 2.51 7.81
CA GLY A 3 -10.65 2.28 6.40
C GLY A 3 -10.92 3.58 5.66
N CYS A 4 -10.20 3.79 4.57
CA CYS A 4 -10.37 4.98 3.74
C CYS A 4 -11.64 4.86 2.89
N ILE A 5 -12.53 5.83 3.03
CA ILE A 5 -13.74 5.98 2.21
C ILE A 5 -13.94 7.48 1.96
N THR A 6 -13.85 7.90 0.71
CA THR A 6 -14.15 9.28 0.32
C THR A 6 -15.34 9.27 -0.64
N VAL A 7 -16.42 9.91 -0.27
CA VAL A 7 -17.62 10.06 -1.11
C VAL A 7 -17.61 11.45 -1.74
N ILE A 8 -17.79 11.50 -3.06
CA ILE A 8 -17.96 12.76 -3.79
C ILE A 8 -19.29 12.67 -4.54
N GLU A 9 -20.15 13.65 -4.24
CA GLU A 9 -21.48 13.74 -4.82
C GLU A 9 -21.70 15.13 -5.43
N THR A 10 -22.22 15.16 -6.61
CA THR A 10 -22.63 16.35 -7.34
C THR A 10 -23.90 16.05 -8.11
N ASP A 11 -24.58 17.05 -8.66
CA ASP A 11 -25.82 17.00 -9.43
C ASP A 11 -26.12 15.65 -10.14
N GLY A 12 -26.65 14.69 -9.37
CA GLY A 12 -27.06 13.37 -9.85
C GLY A 12 -25.92 12.39 -10.14
N VAL A 13 -24.68 12.65 -9.72
CA VAL A 13 -23.54 11.73 -9.80
C VAL A 13 -22.95 11.51 -8.42
N LYS A 14 -22.74 10.25 -8.05
CA LYS A 14 -22.10 9.88 -6.79
C LYS A 14 -20.97 8.88 -7.06
N VAL A 15 -19.77 9.17 -6.57
CA VAL A 15 -18.60 8.30 -6.67
C VAL A 15 -17.98 8.08 -5.31
N ILE A 16 -17.43 6.88 -5.13
CA ILE A 16 -16.62 6.56 -3.95
C ILE A 16 -15.18 6.38 -4.40
N ILE A 17 -14.25 6.99 -3.67
CA ILE A 17 -12.82 6.73 -3.77
C ILE A 17 -12.42 5.91 -2.55
N ASP A 18 -11.94 4.69 -2.81
CA ASP A 18 -11.59 3.67 -1.86
C ASP A 18 -12.79 3.18 -0.99
N LEU A 19 -12.72 1.96 -0.53
CA LEU A 19 -13.70 1.33 0.36
C LEU A 19 -12.94 0.35 1.27
N GLY A 20 -12.25 0.91 2.23
CA GLY A 20 -11.31 0.20 3.08
C GLY A 20 -11.94 -0.35 4.35
N SER A 21 -11.33 -1.41 4.88
CA SER A 21 -11.61 -1.89 6.24
C SER A 21 -10.76 -1.17 7.27
N ASN A 22 -11.25 -1.09 8.49
CA ASN A 22 -10.49 -0.55 9.60
C ASN A 22 -9.20 -1.35 9.84
N LEU A 23 -8.12 -0.66 10.16
CA LEU A 23 -6.90 -1.30 10.61
C LEU A 23 -7.07 -1.86 12.04
N PRO A 24 -6.39 -2.95 12.40
CA PRO A 24 -6.42 -3.49 13.76
C PRO A 24 -6.10 -2.41 14.80
N GLY A 25 -6.92 -2.31 15.84
CA GLY A 25 -6.73 -1.35 16.93
C GLY A 25 -7.19 0.09 16.67
N THR A 26 -7.82 0.39 15.53
CA THR A 26 -8.21 1.77 15.17
C THR A 26 -9.68 2.10 15.39
N SER A 27 -10.58 1.15 15.27
CA SER A 27 -12.01 1.32 15.58
C SER A 27 -12.59 0.01 16.10
N LYS A 28 -13.63 0.12 16.94
CA LYS A 28 -14.42 -1.02 17.43
C LYS A 28 -15.62 -1.33 16.54
N GLU A 29 -16.01 -0.40 15.65
CA GLU A 29 -17.12 -0.61 14.73
C GLU A 29 -16.67 -1.45 13.51
N GLU A 30 -17.25 -2.60 13.36
CA GLU A 30 -17.12 -3.40 12.14
C GLU A 30 -18.06 -2.87 11.06
N PHE A 31 -17.56 -2.75 9.84
CA PHE A 31 -18.40 -2.46 8.68
C PHE A 31 -19.26 -3.68 8.33
N THR A 32 -20.53 -3.61 8.68
CA THR A 32 -21.51 -4.63 8.30
C THR A 32 -21.90 -4.51 6.82
N ARG A 33 -22.47 -5.57 6.25
CA ARG A 33 -23.04 -5.53 4.89
C ARG A 33 -24.06 -4.41 4.74
N THR A 34 -24.97 -4.25 5.70
CA THR A 34 -25.98 -3.18 5.69
C THR A 34 -25.36 -1.80 5.62
N LYS A 35 -24.32 -1.53 6.44
CA LYS A 35 -23.63 -0.23 6.42
C LYS A 35 -22.92 0.03 5.08
N VAL A 36 -22.34 -1.00 4.46
CA VAL A 36 -21.74 -0.87 3.11
C VAL A 36 -22.80 -0.63 2.05
N GLU A 37 -23.94 -1.31 2.11
CA GLU A 37 -25.09 -1.10 1.21
C GLU A 37 -25.62 0.35 1.34
N GLU A 38 -25.72 0.89 2.56
CA GLU A 38 -26.12 2.29 2.79
C GLU A 38 -25.12 3.29 2.18
N ILE A 39 -23.81 3.10 2.42
CA ILE A 39 -22.75 3.96 1.88
C ILE A 39 -22.75 3.91 0.34
N THR A 40 -22.94 2.74 -0.23
CA THR A 40 -22.93 2.50 -1.68
C THR A 40 -24.26 2.76 -2.37
N ALA A 41 -25.31 3.14 -1.64
CA ALA A 41 -26.61 3.46 -2.24
C ALA A 41 -26.51 4.63 -3.22
N GLY A 42 -27.00 4.42 -4.45
CA GLY A 42 -26.99 5.42 -5.51
C GLY A 42 -25.61 5.76 -6.09
N VAL A 43 -24.59 4.96 -5.78
CA VAL A 43 -23.22 5.17 -6.30
C VAL A 43 -23.12 4.72 -7.75
N ASP A 44 -22.61 5.59 -8.61
CA ASP A 44 -22.37 5.30 -10.02
C ASP A 44 -21.14 4.39 -10.24
N SER A 45 -20.10 4.56 -9.42
CA SER A 45 -18.91 3.70 -9.44
C SER A 45 -18.01 3.91 -8.23
N ILE A 46 -17.13 2.94 -7.97
CA ILE A 46 -16.10 3.00 -6.93
C ILE A 46 -14.73 2.94 -7.61
N PHE A 47 -13.87 3.91 -7.32
CA PHE A 47 -12.49 3.95 -7.80
C PHE A 47 -11.54 3.62 -6.66
N PHE A 48 -10.63 2.71 -6.87
CA PHE A 48 -9.62 2.34 -5.88
C PHE A 48 -8.26 2.92 -6.26
N THR A 49 -7.64 3.62 -5.31
CA THR A 49 -6.31 4.20 -5.48
C THR A 49 -5.24 3.12 -5.55
N HIS A 50 -5.34 2.09 -4.72
CA HIS A 50 -4.45 0.94 -4.66
C HIS A 50 -5.08 -0.23 -3.88
N TYR A 51 -4.34 -1.36 -3.69
CA TYR A 51 -4.90 -2.62 -3.18
C TYR A 51 -4.64 -2.91 -1.70
N HIS A 52 -4.22 -1.99 -0.86
CA HIS A 52 -4.11 -2.26 0.58
C HIS A 52 -5.48 -2.46 1.23
N GLY A 53 -5.52 -3.18 2.36
CA GLY A 53 -6.77 -3.58 2.99
C GLY A 53 -7.59 -2.42 3.53
N ASP A 54 -6.95 -1.38 4.00
CA ASP A 54 -7.54 -0.12 4.45
C ASP A 54 -8.07 0.77 3.31
N HIS A 55 -7.91 0.33 2.05
CA HIS A 55 -8.49 0.94 0.85
C HIS A 55 -9.44 0.00 0.08
N THR A 56 -9.26 -1.32 0.19
CA THR A 56 -10.04 -2.30 -0.57
C THR A 56 -10.68 -3.39 0.29
N GLY A 57 -10.55 -3.33 1.61
CA GLY A 57 -10.93 -4.44 2.49
C GLY A 57 -12.40 -4.82 2.48
N LEU A 58 -13.28 -3.91 2.06
CA LEU A 58 -14.73 -4.13 2.04
C LEU A 58 -15.30 -4.53 0.67
N ILE A 59 -14.47 -4.81 -0.33
CA ILE A 59 -14.92 -5.15 -1.70
C ILE A 59 -15.85 -6.36 -1.75
N HIS A 60 -15.72 -7.29 -0.81
CA HIS A 60 -16.55 -8.49 -0.71
C HIS A 60 -18.00 -8.19 -0.27
N LEU A 61 -18.25 -6.98 0.24
CA LEU A 61 -19.57 -6.51 0.67
C LEU A 61 -20.27 -5.65 -0.39
N VAL A 62 -19.54 -5.22 -1.45
CA VAL A 62 -20.08 -4.34 -2.49
C VAL A 62 -21.10 -5.06 -3.35
N PRO A 63 -22.33 -4.52 -3.53
CA PRO A 63 -23.34 -5.08 -4.41
C PRO A 63 -22.82 -5.31 -5.85
N GLU A 64 -23.28 -6.39 -6.50
CA GLU A 64 -22.74 -6.80 -7.81
C GLU A 64 -22.94 -5.77 -8.92
N GLY A 65 -24.03 -5.01 -8.88
CA GLY A 65 -24.38 -4.01 -9.90
C GLY A 65 -23.49 -2.75 -9.90
N ILE A 66 -22.66 -2.52 -8.86
CA ILE A 66 -21.83 -1.32 -8.75
C ILE A 66 -20.48 -1.57 -9.44
N PRO A 67 -20.11 -0.76 -10.46
CA PRO A 67 -18.81 -0.82 -11.09
C PRO A 67 -17.69 -0.47 -10.11
N MET A 68 -16.66 -1.28 -10.04
CA MET A 68 -15.45 -1.05 -9.28
C MET A 68 -14.27 -0.96 -10.23
N LEU A 69 -13.43 0.09 -10.11
CA LEU A 69 -12.31 0.35 -11.00
C LEU A 69 -11.00 0.46 -10.21
N ILE A 70 -9.93 -0.16 -10.74
CA ILE A 70 -8.60 -0.13 -10.13
C ILE A 70 -7.52 -0.18 -11.22
N GLY A 71 -6.27 0.14 -10.90
CA GLY A 71 -5.14 -0.05 -11.80
C GLY A 71 -5.00 -1.50 -12.28
N LYS A 72 -4.53 -1.69 -13.53
CA LYS A 72 -4.48 -3.03 -14.14
C LYS A 72 -3.51 -3.97 -13.43
N GLY A 73 -2.33 -3.48 -13.05
CA GLY A 73 -1.34 -4.23 -12.29
C GLY A 73 -1.81 -4.49 -10.86
N ALA A 74 -2.43 -3.49 -10.23
CA ALA A 74 -3.04 -3.60 -8.90
C ALA A 74 -4.11 -4.68 -8.86
N LYS A 75 -4.98 -4.76 -9.88
CA LYS A 75 -5.98 -5.83 -10.02
C LYS A 75 -5.33 -7.21 -10.06
N GLU A 76 -4.27 -7.40 -10.86
CA GLU A 76 -3.60 -8.70 -10.95
C GLU A 76 -2.96 -9.12 -9.61
N VAL A 77 -2.37 -8.17 -8.88
CA VAL A 77 -1.84 -8.43 -7.52
C VAL A 77 -2.97 -8.83 -6.57
N MET A 78 -4.11 -8.11 -6.59
CA MET A 78 -5.28 -8.47 -5.77
C MET A 78 -5.79 -9.88 -6.09
N VAL A 79 -5.97 -10.22 -7.35
CA VAL A 79 -6.43 -11.55 -7.78
C VAL A 79 -5.44 -12.64 -7.33
N CYS A 80 -4.13 -12.39 -7.44
CA CYS A 80 -3.08 -13.29 -6.96
C CYS A 80 -3.18 -13.51 -5.43
N LYS A 81 -3.29 -12.41 -4.67
CA LYS A 81 -3.44 -12.43 -3.20
C LYS A 81 -4.69 -13.18 -2.77
N HIS A 82 -5.87 -12.81 -3.28
CA HIS A 82 -7.14 -13.44 -2.92
C HIS A 82 -7.21 -14.91 -3.36
N SER A 83 -6.66 -15.27 -4.53
CA SER A 83 -6.55 -16.67 -4.94
C SER A 83 -5.71 -17.50 -3.96
N THR A 84 -4.67 -16.89 -3.39
CA THR A 84 -3.83 -17.57 -2.39
C THR A 84 -4.56 -17.66 -1.04
N LEU A 85 -5.31 -16.65 -0.63
CA LEU A 85 -6.15 -16.67 0.57
C LEU A 85 -7.23 -17.75 0.48
N VAL A 86 -7.93 -17.88 -0.66
CA VAL A 86 -8.92 -18.96 -0.89
C VAL A 86 -8.28 -20.34 -0.70
N ARG A 87 -7.09 -20.57 -1.29
CA ARG A 87 -6.36 -21.85 -1.12
C ARG A 87 -5.97 -22.11 0.34
N ALA A 88 -5.49 -21.08 1.02
CA ALA A 88 -5.08 -21.17 2.42
C ALA A 88 -6.28 -21.45 3.33
N SER A 89 -7.37 -20.67 3.23
CA SER A 89 -8.57 -20.85 4.04
C SER A 89 -9.23 -22.21 3.79
N LYS A 90 -9.28 -22.67 2.53
CA LYS A 90 -9.75 -24.03 2.22
C LYS A 90 -8.95 -25.09 2.97
N ARG A 91 -7.63 -24.93 3.05
CA ARG A 91 -6.72 -25.91 3.66
C ARG A 91 -6.76 -25.89 5.19
N PHE A 92 -6.82 -24.71 5.79
CA PHE A 92 -6.62 -24.53 7.24
C PHE A 92 -7.92 -24.30 8.02
N ASP A 93 -8.91 -23.65 7.40
CA ASP A 93 -10.17 -23.28 8.06
C ASP A 93 -11.35 -24.16 7.58
N GLY A 94 -11.23 -24.81 6.41
CA GLY A 94 -12.28 -25.62 5.79
C GLY A 94 -13.26 -24.82 4.93
N VAL A 95 -13.95 -25.51 4.02
CA VAL A 95 -14.87 -24.90 3.05
C VAL A 95 -16.13 -24.27 3.67
N ASP A 96 -16.52 -24.74 4.85
CA ASP A 96 -17.71 -24.26 5.57
C ASP A 96 -17.40 -23.07 6.49
N SER A 97 -16.14 -22.65 6.58
CA SER A 97 -15.74 -21.53 7.43
C SER A 97 -16.13 -20.18 6.80
N GLN A 98 -16.49 -19.22 7.66
CA GLN A 98 -16.75 -17.82 7.22
C GLN A 98 -15.54 -17.24 6.49
N LYS A 99 -14.32 -17.48 6.99
CA LYS A 99 -13.08 -17.05 6.33
C LYS A 99 -12.94 -17.54 4.90
N TYR A 100 -13.32 -18.80 4.63
CA TYR A 100 -13.28 -19.32 3.27
C TYR A 100 -14.33 -18.64 2.38
N GLN A 101 -15.56 -18.46 2.88
CA GLN A 101 -16.64 -17.81 2.15
C GLN A 101 -16.28 -16.35 1.82
N ASP A 102 -15.75 -15.61 2.80
CA ASP A 102 -15.30 -14.23 2.60
C ASP A 102 -14.15 -14.15 1.58
N ALA A 103 -13.20 -15.08 1.65
CA ALA A 103 -12.09 -15.13 0.70
C ALA A 103 -12.57 -15.41 -0.74
N VAL A 104 -13.56 -16.32 -0.91
CA VAL A 104 -14.17 -16.62 -2.21
C VAL A 104 -14.90 -15.39 -2.75
N THR A 105 -15.71 -14.73 -1.93
CA THR A 105 -16.44 -13.53 -2.30
C THR A 105 -15.50 -12.37 -2.67
N ALA A 106 -14.45 -12.17 -1.88
CA ALA A 106 -13.43 -11.15 -2.17
C ALA A 106 -12.68 -11.46 -3.50
N LEU A 107 -12.38 -12.72 -3.79
CA LEU A 107 -11.77 -13.12 -5.06
C LEU A 107 -12.72 -12.84 -6.24
N ALA A 108 -14.01 -13.15 -6.09
CA ALA A 108 -15.02 -12.86 -7.11
C ALA A 108 -15.13 -11.35 -7.37
N ALA A 109 -15.18 -10.55 -6.30
CA ALA A 109 -15.19 -9.09 -6.36
C ALA A 109 -13.94 -8.55 -7.07
N ALA A 110 -12.73 -9.00 -6.70
CA ALA A 110 -11.49 -8.58 -7.35
C ALA A 110 -11.46 -8.93 -8.85
N LYS A 111 -11.96 -10.10 -9.24
CA LYS A 111 -12.03 -10.52 -10.66
C LYS A 111 -12.98 -9.65 -11.48
N ARG A 112 -14.12 -9.24 -10.93
CA ARG A 112 -15.11 -8.41 -11.65
C ARG A 112 -14.73 -6.95 -11.77
N MET A 113 -13.71 -6.45 -11.04
CA MET A 113 -13.26 -5.08 -11.17
C MET A 113 -12.89 -4.75 -12.61
N LEU A 114 -13.25 -3.56 -13.05
CA LEU A 114 -12.78 -2.95 -14.27
C LEU A 114 -11.40 -2.31 -14.03
N THR A 115 -10.73 -1.92 -15.11
CA THR A 115 -9.43 -1.23 -14.97
C THR A 115 -9.48 0.10 -15.70
N TYR A 116 -8.92 1.13 -15.06
CA TYR A 116 -8.65 2.41 -15.70
C TYR A 116 -7.21 2.45 -16.26
N LYS A 117 -6.94 3.43 -17.10
CA LYS A 117 -5.60 3.72 -17.61
C LYS A 117 -5.11 5.05 -17.04
N GLU A 118 -3.80 5.12 -16.81
CA GLU A 118 -3.12 6.36 -16.45
C GLU A 118 -3.43 7.47 -17.47
N GLU A 119 -3.71 8.69 -16.97
CA GLU A 119 -4.00 9.90 -17.74
C GLU A 119 -5.28 9.84 -18.61
N GLU A 120 -6.07 8.77 -18.54
CA GLU A 120 -7.34 8.69 -19.25
C GLU A 120 -8.46 9.35 -18.42
N ARG A 121 -9.10 10.39 -18.99
CA ARG A 121 -10.21 11.09 -18.35
C ARG A 121 -11.50 10.30 -18.49
N ILE A 122 -12.07 9.88 -17.37
CA ILE A 122 -13.23 9.00 -17.27
C ILE A 122 -14.46 9.83 -16.86
N ASP A 123 -15.54 9.76 -17.62
CA ASP A 123 -16.84 10.32 -17.28
C ASP A 123 -17.59 9.34 -16.36
N VAL A 124 -17.76 9.74 -15.09
CA VAL A 124 -18.42 8.89 -14.08
C VAL A 124 -19.91 8.80 -14.38
N GLY A 125 -20.40 7.58 -14.54
CA GLY A 125 -21.81 7.32 -14.87
C GLY A 125 -22.22 7.77 -16.26
N ASN A 126 -21.30 8.24 -17.12
CA ASN A 126 -21.57 8.76 -18.47
C ASN A 126 -22.60 9.92 -18.47
N LYS A 127 -22.55 10.77 -17.46
CA LYS A 127 -23.51 11.89 -17.26
C LYS A 127 -22.95 13.26 -17.64
N GLY A 128 -21.63 13.34 -17.94
CA GLY A 128 -20.96 14.61 -18.30
C GLY A 128 -20.85 15.59 -17.15
N LYS A 129 -20.95 15.15 -15.88
CA LYS A 129 -21.01 16.00 -14.69
C LYS A 129 -19.77 15.89 -13.81
N LEU A 130 -19.22 14.69 -13.67
CA LEU A 130 -18.05 14.40 -12.87
C LEU A 130 -17.07 13.54 -13.67
N PHE A 131 -15.81 13.95 -13.66
CA PHE A 131 -14.74 13.27 -14.38
C PHE A 131 -13.61 12.94 -13.44
N ILE A 132 -12.98 11.77 -13.64
CA ILE A 132 -11.80 11.33 -12.88
C ILE A 132 -10.67 11.01 -13.85
N THR A 133 -9.50 11.58 -13.58
CA THR A 133 -8.26 11.27 -14.32
C THR A 133 -7.26 10.66 -13.35
N PRO A 134 -6.87 9.36 -13.52
CA PRO A 134 -5.87 8.71 -12.69
C PRO A 134 -4.46 9.13 -13.08
N TYR A 135 -3.60 9.39 -12.09
CA TYR A 135 -2.17 9.66 -12.27
C TYR A 135 -1.35 8.77 -11.35
N PHE A 136 -0.35 8.10 -11.92
CA PHE A 136 0.51 7.18 -11.18
C PHE A 136 1.28 7.87 -10.05
N VAL A 137 1.38 7.20 -8.90
CA VAL A 137 2.21 7.64 -7.76
C VAL A 137 3.05 6.50 -7.21
N SER A 138 4.18 6.85 -6.61
CA SER A 138 4.99 5.90 -5.86
C SER A 138 4.38 5.67 -4.48
N HIS A 139 4.14 4.41 -4.15
CA HIS A 139 3.68 3.96 -2.84
C HIS A 139 4.29 2.58 -2.53
N SER A 140 4.08 2.05 -1.33
CA SER A 140 4.45 0.65 -1.02
C SER A 140 3.60 -0.37 -1.81
N ALA A 141 2.38 -0.02 -2.21
CA ALA A 141 1.61 -0.80 -3.17
C ALA A 141 2.06 -0.52 -4.61
N PHE A 142 2.14 -1.58 -5.42
CA PHE A 142 2.39 -1.45 -6.86
C PHE A 142 1.15 -0.92 -7.59
N ASP A 143 1.35 -0.07 -8.61
CA ASP A 143 0.30 0.46 -9.47
C ASP A 143 -0.73 1.28 -8.67
N ALA A 144 -0.23 2.20 -7.84
CA ALA A 144 -0.99 3.15 -7.03
C ALA A 144 -1.22 4.46 -7.77
N TYR A 145 -2.36 5.10 -7.53
CA TYR A 145 -2.80 6.28 -8.25
C TYR A 145 -3.36 7.36 -7.34
N MET A 146 -3.11 8.62 -7.72
CA MET A 146 -3.88 9.77 -7.30
C MET A 146 -4.94 10.08 -8.37
N PHE A 147 -6.01 10.79 -7.98
CA PHE A 147 -7.10 11.14 -8.87
C PHE A 147 -7.26 12.66 -8.95
N LEU A 148 -7.21 13.21 -10.16
CA LEU A 148 -7.74 14.54 -10.42
C LEU A 148 -9.23 14.39 -10.74
N ILE A 149 -10.07 15.03 -9.92
CA ILE A 149 -11.52 14.95 -9.98
C ILE A 149 -12.02 16.33 -10.40
N GLU A 150 -12.84 16.37 -11.44
CA GLU A 150 -13.41 17.60 -12.00
C GLU A 150 -14.92 17.53 -11.96
N ALA A 151 -15.54 18.44 -11.23
CA ALA A 151 -16.99 18.55 -11.10
C ALA A 151 -17.39 20.00 -10.82
N GLU A 152 -18.48 20.48 -11.41
CA GLU A 152 -19.05 21.83 -11.20
C GLU A 152 -18.00 22.96 -11.35
N GLY A 153 -17.09 22.84 -12.32
CA GLY A 153 -16.02 23.81 -12.54
C GLY A 153 -14.92 23.83 -11.47
N LYS A 154 -14.95 22.89 -10.53
CA LYS A 154 -13.93 22.71 -9.49
C LYS A 154 -13.00 21.55 -9.83
N ARG A 155 -11.77 21.66 -9.36
CA ARG A 155 -10.72 20.65 -9.49
C ARG A 155 -10.26 20.18 -8.11
N ILE A 156 -10.41 18.91 -7.85
CA ILE A 156 -10.05 18.26 -6.59
C ILE A 156 -8.94 17.27 -6.86
N LEU A 157 -7.83 17.37 -6.13
CA LEU A 157 -6.80 16.34 -6.17
C LEU A 157 -6.95 15.44 -4.94
N HIS A 158 -7.25 14.17 -5.16
CA HIS A 158 -7.23 13.13 -4.14
C HIS A 158 -5.94 12.32 -4.31
N THR A 159 -5.01 12.42 -3.35
CA THR A 159 -3.68 11.81 -3.53
C THR A 159 -3.68 10.30 -3.42
N GLY A 160 -4.69 9.69 -2.78
CA GLY A 160 -4.51 8.35 -2.23
C GLY A 160 -3.29 8.32 -1.32
N ASP A 161 -2.75 7.14 -1.07
CA ASP A 161 -1.49 6.98 -0.36
C ASP A 161 -0.32 7.08 -1.33
N PHE A 162 0.72 7.83 -0.94
CA PHE A 162 1.89 8.04 -1.79
C PHE A 162 3.14 8.32 -0.96
N ARG A 163 4.31 8.31 -1.61
CA ARG A 163 5.59 8.69 -0.98
C ARG A 163 6.48 9.46 -1.94
N GLY A 164 7.30 10.36 -1.38
CA GLY A 164 8.29 11.16 -2.12
C GLY A 164 9.67 10.53 -2.25
N HIS A 165 9.92 9.37 -1.61
CA HIS A 165 11.23 8.75 -1.43
C HIS A 165 11.36 7.32 -2.00
N GLY A 166 10.37 6.87 -2.80
CA GLY A 166 10.46 5.64 -3.59
C GLY A 166 11.29 5.82 -4.87
N TYR A 167 11.66 4.74 -5.53
CA TYR A 167 12.44 4.81 -6.78
C TYR A 167 11.70 5.54 -7.91
N LEU A 168 10.39 5.43 -7.97
CA LEU A 168 9.55 6.06 -9.01
C LEU A 168 9.03 7.45 -8.63
N SER A 169 9.28 7.92 -7.40
CA SER A 169 8.74 9.19 -6.90
C SER A 169 9.24 10.44 -7.66
N LYS A 170 10.34 10.34 -8.39
CA LYS A 170 10.84 11.45 -9.22
C LYS A 170 9.85 11.92 -10.28
N GLY A 171 8.98 11.01 -10.78
CA GLY A 171 7.94 11.30 -11.75
C GLY A 171 6.90 12.29 -11.21
N LEU A 172 6.55 12.16 -9.94
CA LEU A 172 5.55 13.00 -9.26
C LEU A 172 5.86 14.50 -9.38
N TRP A 173 7.12 14.88 -9.19
CA TRP A 173 7.53 16.30 -9.22
C TRP A 173 7.50 16.94 -10.61
N LYS A 174 7.44 16.15 -11.67
CA LYS A 174 7.20 16.60 -13.03
C LYS A 174 5.72 16.61 -13.35
N LEU A 175 5.00 15.58 -12.93
CA LEU A 175 3.57 15.38 -13.16
C LEU A 175 2.72 16.48 -12.51
N LEU A 176 2.95 16.80 -11.26
CA LEU A 176 2.15 17.77 -10.52
C LEU A 176 2.06 19.13 -11.22
N PRO A 177 3.15 19.79 -11.62
CA PRO A 177 3.04 21.09 -12.30
C PRO A 177 2.58 21.01 -13.74
N SER A 178 2.85 19.91 -14.48
CA SER A 178 2.57 19.81 -15.91
C SER A 178 1.16 19.32 -16.25
N ALA A 179 0.66 18.32 -15.50
CA ALA A 179 -0.63 17.68 -15.78
C ALA A 179 -1.73 18.10 -14.78
N ILE A 180 -1.38 18.36 -13.52
CA ILE A 180 -2.34 18.70 -12.48
C ILE A 180 -2.43 20.22 -12.30
N GLY A 181 -1.31 20.90 -11.98
CA GLY A 181 -1.30 22.34 -11.72
C GLY A 181 -2.13 22.75 -10.50
N GLN A 182 -2.70 23.96 -10.53
CA GLN A 182 -3.51 24.49 -9.43
C GLN A 182 -4.85 23.75 -9.31
N VAL A 183 -5.25 23.44 -8.08
CA VAL A 183 -6.53 22.80 -7.75
C VAL A 183 -7.39 23.69 -6.84
N ASP A 184 -8.63 23.31 -6.62
CA ASP A 184 -9.51 23.96 -5.65
C ASP A 184 -9.38 23.34 -4.27
N ILE A 185 -9.39 22.01 -4.21
CA ILE A 185 -9.27 21.23 -2.97
C ILE A 185 -8.16 20.20 -3.16
N LEU A 186 -7.33 20.06 -2.11
CA LEU A 186 -6.37 18.97 -1.98
C LEU A 186 -6.86 18.01 -0.89
N ILE A 187 -7.19 16.78 -1.25
CA ILE A 187 -7.45 15.69 -0.30
C ILE A 187 -6.17 14.85 -0.25
N THR A 188 -5.50 14.81 0.90
CA THR A 188 -4.19 14.13 1.03
C THR A 188 -4.13 13.21 2.23
N GLU A 189 -3.35 12.14 2.12
CA GLU A 189 -3.02 11.30 3.25
C GLU A 189 -2.27 12.08 4.35
N GLY A 190 -2.40 11.60 5.59
CA GLY A 190 -1.72 12.16 6.75
C GLY A 190 -1.09 11.10 7.67
N THR A 191 -0.78 9.91 7.16
CA THR A 191 -0.26 8.77 7.94
C THR A 191 0.95 9.12 8.79
N MET A 192 1.83 9.97 8.28
CA MET A 192 3.07 10.39 8.96
C MET A 192 2.90 11.61 9.86
N LEU A 193 1.72 12.21 9.98
CA LEU A 193 1.52 13.43 10.81
C LEU A 193 1.83 13.20 12.28
N SER A 194 1.41 12.06 12.85
CA SER A 194 1.75 11.68 14.24
C SER A 194 3.24 11.38 14.45
N ARG A 195 4.00 11.26 13.36
CA ARG A 195 5.42 10.94 13.32
C ARG A 195 6.23 11.97 12.52
N ALA A 196 5.83 13.24 12.57
CA ALA A 196 6.42 14.33 11.77
C ALA A 196 7.93 14.49 11.93
N ASN A 197 8.51 14.02 13.05
CA ASN A 197 9.95 14.05 13.32
C ASN A 197 10.68 12.79 12.81
N GLU A 198 9.98 11.77 12.31
CA GLU A 198 10.59 10.58 11.77
C GLU A 198 11.19 10.88 10.40
N ARG A 199 12.50 10.63 10.26
CA ARG A 199 13.19 10.83 8.98
C ARG A 199 12.98 9.65 8.06
N VAL A 200 12.33 9.90 6.93
CA VAL A 200 12.23 8.92 5.85
C VAL A 200 13.57 8.85 5.08
N GLN A 201 13.88 7.65 4.58
CA GLN A 201 15.06 7.41 3.77
C GLN A 201 14.62 6.96 2.37
N HIS A 202 15.36 7.37 1.34
CA HIS A 202 15.11 6.84 0.00
C HIS A 202 15.38 5.33 -0.06
N GLU A 203 14.58 4.59 -0.83
CA GLU A 203 14.69 3.12 -0.92
C GLU A 203 16.10 2.65 -1.35
N SER A 204 16.83 3.44 -2.13
CA SER A 204 18.22 3.13 -2.47
C SER A 204 19.18 3.08 -1.26
N VAL A 205 18.85 3.78 -0.18
CA VAL A 205 19.65 3.70 1.08
C VAL A 205 19.40 2.36 1.75
N ILE A 206 18.16 1.89 1.75
CA ILE A 206 17.80 0.55 2.26
C ILE A 206 18.50 -0.54 1.45
N GLN A 207 18.48 -0.43 0.11
CA GLN A 207 19.22 -1.33 -0.79
C GLN A 207 20.72 -1.36 -0.47
N ALA A 208 21.36 -0.19 -0.33
CA ALA A 208 22.79 -0.11 -0.04
C ALA A 208 23.15 -0.70 1.33
N LYS A 209 22.28 -0.54 2.33
CA LYS A 209 22.44 -1.16 3.66
C LYS A 209 22.31 -2.69 3.57
N ALA A 210 21.31 -3.20 2.86
CA ALA A 210 21.11 -4.63 2.66
C ALA A 210 22.34 -5.26 1.97
N ARG A 211 22.87 -4.62 0.92
CA ARG A 211 24.08 -5.09 0.23
C ARG A 211 25.30 -5.13 1.16
N ARG A 212 25.48 -4.12 2.03
CA ARG A 212 26.54 -4.14 3.04
C ARG A 212 26.41 -5.28 4.03
N LEU A 213 25.21 -5.60 4.46
CA LEU A 213 24.95 -6.74 5.37
C LEU A 213 25.31 -8.08 4.73
N LEU A 214 25.00 -8.27 3.45
CA LEU A 214 25.34 -9.50 2.70
C LEU A 214 26.85 -9.75 2.62
N HIS A 215 27.64 -8.68 2.54
CA HIS A 215 29.11 -8.75 2.39
C HIS A 215 29.89 -8.39 3.68
N LYS A 216 29.19 -8.30 4.82
CA LYS A 216 29.81 -7.96 6.10
C LYS A 216 30.88 -8.97 6.48
N ASP A 217 32.04 -8.47 6.88
CA ASP A 217 33.19 -9.23 7.39
C ASP A 217 33.80 -10.24 6.37
N GLY A 218 33.54 -10.07 5.07
CA GLY A 218 34.01 -10.98 4.03
C GLY A 218 33.42 -12.40 4.14
N LYS A 219 32.36 -12.57 4.94
CA LYS A 219 31.69 -13.85 5.17
C LYS A 219 30.41 -13.94 4.37
N LYS A 220 29.94 -15.17 4.19
CA LYS A 220 28.58 -15.42 3.68
C LYS A 220 27.59 -15.10 4.78
N ASN A 221 26.60 -14.29 4.44
CA ASN A 221 25.57 -13.88 5.37
C ASN A 221 24.18 -14.25 4.85
N HIS A 222 23.39 -14.88 5.69
CA HIS A 222 22.09 -15.43 5.37
C HIS A 222 21.01 -14.65 6.15
N TYR A 223 20.08 -14.03 5.42
CA TYR A 223 19.02 -13.23 6.03
C TYR A 223 17.63 -13.65 5.59
N MET A 224 16.74 -13.90 6.55
CA MET A 224 15.30 -13.75 6.33
C MET A 224 14.93 -12.28 6.41
N VAL A 225 14.04 -11.84 5.53
CA VAL A 225 13.59 -10.45 5.49
C VAL A 225 12.10 -10.42 5.77
N LEU A 226 11.71 -10.00 6.97
CA LEU A 226 10.30 -9.82 7.32
C LEU A 226 9.82 -8.48 6.76
N CYS A 227 9.06 -8.52 5.66
CA CYS A 227 8.56 -7.35 4.94
C CYS A 227 7.21 -7.62 4.28
N SER A 228 6.55 -6.57 3.79
CA SER A 228 5.36 -6.72 2.94
C SER A 228 5.71 -7.49 1.66
N SER A 229 4.89 -8.48 1.32
CA SER A 229 5.04 -9.27 0.08
C SER A 229 4.66 -8.52 -1.19
N THR A 230 4.16 -7.31 -1.06
CA THR A 230 3.65 -6.50 -2.17
C THR A 230 4.28 -5.11 -2.24
N ASP A 231 5.25 -4.77 -1.38
CA ASP A 231 6.04 -3.52 -1.50
C ASP A 231 7.06 -3.67 -2.63
N ILE A 232 6.69 -3.20 -3.81
CA ILE A 232 7.51 -3.36 -5.03
C ILE A 232 8.90 -2.74 -4.89
N ASP A 233 9.00 -1.52 -4.37
CA ASP A 233 10.30 -0.83 -4.27
C ASP A 233 11.21 -1.51 -3.25
N ARG A 234 10.66 -1.95 -2.11
CA ARG A 234 11.38 -2.67 -1.08
C ARG A 234 11.92 -4.02 -1.60
N LEU A 235 11.06 -4.78 -2.28
CA LEU A 235 11.44 -6.05 -2.88
C LEU A 235 12.46 -5.86 -4.00
N ALA A 236 12.32 -4.82 -4.83
CA ALA A 236 13.28 -4.46 -5.86
C ALA A 236 14.63 -4.06 -5.27
N GLY A 237 14.64 -3.26 -4.19
CA GLY A 237 15.86 -2.90 -3.47
C GLY A 237 16.59 -4.11 -2.89
N PHE A 238 15.87 -5.05 -2.28
CA PHE A 238 16.46 -6.29 -1.77
C PHE A 238 16.93 -7.24 -2.89
N HIS A 239 16.17 -7.34 -3.97
CA HIS A 239 16.59 -8.11 -5.14
C HIS A 239 17.87 -7.54 -5.75
N ALA A 240 17.91 -6.23 -5.98
CA ALA A 240 19.09 -5.56 -6.53
C ALA A 240 20.30 -5.55 -5.56
N ALA A 241 20.09 -5.71 -4.25
CA ALA A 241 21.18 -5.92 -3.31
C ALA A 241 21.89 -7.29 -3.51
N CYS A 242 21.15 -8.26 -4.09
CA CYS A 242 21.65 -9.59 -4.43
C CYS A 242 22.14 -9.70 -5.89
N ASP A 243 22.20 -8.61 -6.64
CA ASP A 243 22.62 -8.59 -8.05
C ASP A 243 24.15 -8.69 -8.16
N ASP A 244 24.68 -9.83 -7.75
CA ASP A 244 26.07 -10.22 -7.90
C ASP A 244 26.21 -11.76 -7.91
N LEU A 245 27.41 -12.26 -8.24
CA LEU A 245 27.68 -13.68 -8.32
C LEU A 245 27.76 -14.38 -6.96
N GLN A 246 27.82 -13.62 -5.85
CA GLN A 246 28.02 -14.14 -4.49
C GLN A 246 26.76 -14.12 -3.63
N SER A 247 25.67 -13.58 -4.15
CA SER A 247 24.43 -13.43 -3.42
C SER A 247 23.24 -14.04 -4.17
N ARG A 248 22.19 -14.42 -3.44
CA ARG A 248 20.98 -15.03 -3.99
C ARG A 248 19.73 -14.36 -3.40
N PHE A 249 18.73 -14.18 -4.22
CA PHE A 249 17.40 -13.77 -3.80
C PHE A 249 16.45 -14.97 -3.88
N LEU A 250 15.96 -15.43 -2.72
CA LEU A 250 15.16 -16.66 -2.61
C LEU A 250 13.74 -16.32 -2.14
N VAL A 251 12.73 -16.78 -2.87
CA VAL A 251 11.32 -16.54 -2.55
C VAL A 251 10.50 -17.83 -2.54
N ASP A 252 9.30 -17.80 -1.96
CA ASP A 252 8.33 -18.87 -2.17
C ASP A 252 7.52 -18.67 -3.46
N LYS A 253 6.66 -19.63 -3.79
CA LYS A 253 5.85 -19.59 -5.01
C LYS A 253 4.91 -18.37 -5.06
N TYR A 254 4.24 -18.04 -3.94
CA TYR A 254 3.35 -16.85 -3.90
C TYR A 254 4.12 -15.56 -4.15
N GLN A 255 5.26 -15.39 -3.47
CA GLN A 255 6.09 -14.20 -3.68
C GLN A 255 6.58 -14.11 -5.13
N LYS A 256 6.95 -15.26 -5.75
CA LYS A 256 7.34 -15.30 -7.17
C LYS A 256 6.18 -14.87 -8.07
N ASP A 257 4.97 -15.34 -7.81
CA ASP A 257 3.79 -14.94 -8.61
C ASP A 257 3.53 -13.43 -8.55
N VAL A 258 3.71 -12.81 -7.38
CA VAL A 258 3.64 -11.35 -7.23
C VAL A 258 4.77 -10.65 -8.00
N LEU A 259 6.01 -11.14 -7.87
CA LEU A 259 7.17 -10.58 -8.57
C LEU A 259 7.05 -10.70 -10.09
N ASP A 260 6.43 -11.77 -10.60
CA ASP A 260 6.16 -11.93 -12.03
C ASP A 260 5.19 -10.88 -12.56
N ILE A 261 4.19 -10.50 -11.76
CA ILE A 261 3.30 -9.37 -12.09
C ILE A 261 4.09 -8.07 -12.14
N PHE A 262 4.98 -7.81 -11.17
CA PHE A 262 5.83 -6.63 -11.17
C PHE A 262 6.76 -6.59 -12.39
N THR A 263 7.39 -7.69 -12.72
CA THR A 263 8.24 -7.81 -13.92
C THR A 263 7.43 -7.51 -15.20
N LYS A 264 6.22 -8.06 -15.30
CA LYS A 264 5.34 -7.85 -16.46
C LYS A 264 5.02 -6.38 -16.72
N TYR A 265 4.74 -5.60 -15.67
CA TYR A 265 4.26 -4.22 -15.80
C TYR A 265 5.37 -3.17 -15.65
N ALA A 266 6.32 -3.38 -14.74
CA ALA A 266 7.38 -2.44 -14.42
C ALA A 266 8.74 -2.85 -14.97
N GLY A 267 9.04 -4.15 -15.05
CA GLY A 267 10.32 -4.68 -15.52
C GLY A 267 10.68 -4.27 -16.96
N ALA A 268 9.66 -4.17 -17.83
CA ALA A 268 9.84 -3.67 -19.20
C ALA A 268 10.30 -2.19 -19.26
N LYS A 269 10.00 -1.40 -18.21
CA LYS A 269 10.35 0.02 -18.12
C LYS A 269 11.67 0.25 -17.37
N SER A 270 12.04 -0.65 -16.47
CA SER A 270 13.25 -0.54 -15.63
C SER A 270 13.77 -1.90 -15.20
N LYS A 271 15.06 -2.15 -15.42
CA LYS A 271 15.76 -3.38 -14.96
C LYS A 271 15.68 -3.61 -13.44
N LEU A 272 15.47 -2.55 -12.66
CA LEU A 272 15.29 -2.66 -11.22
C LEU A 272 14.12 -3.57 -10.84
N TYR A 273 13.08 -3.62 -11.66
CA TYR A 273 11.86 -4.42 -11.45
C TYR A 273 11.82 -5.70 -12.30
N ASP A 274 12.95 -6.10 -12.86
CA ASP A 274 13.09 -7.41 -13.49
C ASP A 274 13.53 -8.46 -12.46
N PHE A 275 12.59 -9.28 -12.02
CA PHE A 275 12.81 -10.33 -11.04
C PHE A 275 12.99 -11.72 -11.66
N SER A 276 13.41 -11.80 -12.94
CA SER A 276 13.57 -13.06 -13.67
C SER A 276 14.61 -13.99 -13.05
N GLY A 277 15.69 -13.42 -12.46
CA GLY A 277 16.77 -14.16 -11.80
C GLY A 277 16.45 -14.69 -10.39
N THR A 278 15.22 -14.51 -9.90
CA THR A 278 14.82 -14.91 -8.55
C THR A 278 14.74 -16.44 -8.41
N LEU A 279 15.38 -16.99 -7.38
CA LEU A 279 15.28 -18.41 -7.04
C LEU A 279 14.00 -18.73 -6.29
N VAL A 280 13.38 -19.87 -6.60
CA VAL A 280 12.09 -20.26 -5.99
C VAL A 280 12.29 -21.49 -5.10
N LYS A 281 11.92 -21.35 -3.82
CA LYS A 281 11.91 -22.44 -2.86
C LYS A 281 11.14 -23.66 -3.41
N GLY A 282 11.77 -24.82 -3.32
CA GLY A 282 11.23 -26.10 -3.83
C GLY A 282 11.40 -26.30 -5.34
N LYS A 283 11.95 -25.32 -6.08
CA LYS A 283 12.34 -25.44 -7.48
C LYS A 283 13.85 -25.35 -7.71
N CYS A 284 14.61 -24.99 -6.69
CA CYS A 284 16.07 -24.98 -6.68
C CYS A 284 16.61 -25.93 -5.61
N ASN A 285 17.85 -26.41 -5.81
CA ASN A 285 18.58 -27.21 -4.81
C ASN A 285 19.18 -26.24 -3.78
N PHE A 286 18.50 -26.09 -2.61
CA PHE A 286 18.91 -25.14 -1.57
C PHE A 286 20.38 -25.35 -1.13
N LYS A 287 20.82 -26.60 -0.96
CA LYS A 287 22.20 -26.94 -0.52
C LYS A 287 23.26 -26.56 -1.54
N GLN A 288 22.94 -26.62 -2.82
CA GLN A 288 23.93 -26.39 -3.91
C GLN A 288 23.81 -24.97 -4.50
N GLU A 289 22.61 -24.43 -4.61
CA GLU A 289 22.33 -23.20 -5.35
C GLU A 289 22.10 -21.96 -4.47
N VAL A 290 21.76 -22.15 -3.17
CA VAL A 290 21.47 -21.04 -2.25
C VAL A 290 22.48 -20.99 -1.11
N PHE A 291 22.58 -22.05 -0.31
CA PHE A 291 23.37 -22.08 0.92
C PHE A 291 24.88 -21.78 0.73
N PRO A 292 25.54 -22.12 -0.39
CA PRO A 292 26.93 -21.76 -0.64
C PRO A 292 27.17 -20.25 -0.85
N TYR A 293 26.11 -19.44 -0.93
CA TYR A 293 26.15 -18.00 -1.20
C TYR A 293 25.53 -17.21 -0.06
N SER A 294 25.80 -15.91 0.00
CA SER A 294 24.95 -15.02 0.81
C SER A 294 23.53 -15.01 0.24
N PHE A 295 22.50 -14.83 1.07
CA PHE A 295 21.14 -14.71 0.54
C PHE A 295 20.25 -13.77 1.34
N LEU A 296 19.29 -13.17 0.64
CA LEU A 296 18.10 -12.55 1.21
C LEU A 296 16.87 -13.39 0.83
N ALA A 297 16.01 -13.66 1.82
CA ALA A 297 14.76 -14.37 1.59
C ALA A 297 13.59 -13.60 2.23
N PRO A 298 12.80 -12.83 1.44
CA PRO A 298 11.56 -12.25 1.92
C PRO A 298 10.61 -13.31 2.47
N VAL A 299 10.06 -13.03 3.66
CA VAL A 299 9.15 -13.93 4.37
C VAL A 299 7.97 -13.18 4.98
N ARG A 300 6.91 -13.89 5.28
CA ARG A 300 5.69 -13.41 5.93
C ARG A 300 5.49 -14.11 7.26
N THR A 301 4.65 -13.54 8.12
CA THR A 301 4.30 -14.13 9.43
C THR A 301 3.73 -15.54 9.31
N SER A 302 2.93 -15.81 8.30
CA SER A 302 2.38 -17.15 8.02
C SER A 302 3.42 -18.24 7.73
N GLN A 303 4.70 -17.88 7.64
CA GLN A 303 5.82 -18.81 7.41
C GLN A 303 6.65 -19.04 8.69
N ALA A 304 6.17 -18.66 9.88
CA ALA A 304 6.90 -18.78 11.15
C ALA A 304 7.48 -20.20 11.38
N GLU A 305 6.69 -21.23 11.14
CA GLU A 305 7.15 -22.63 11.26
C GLU A 305 8.34 -22.94 10.32
N TYR A 306 8.27 -22.48 9.08
CA TYR A 306 9.38 -22.65 8.12
C TYR A 306 10.62 -21.87 8.56
N ILE A 307 10.44 -20.62 9.02
CA ILE A 307 11.53 -19.79 9.51
C ILE A 307 12.23 -20.47 10.69
N GLY A 308 11.45 -21.00 11.65
CA GLY A 308 11.97 -21.70 12.83
C GLY A 308 12.77 -22.96 12.44
N LYS A 309 12.23 -23.78 11.52
CA LYS A 309 12.95 -24.97 11.01
C LYS A 309 14.25 -24.58 10.34
N LEU A 310 14.27 -23.53 9.52
CA LEU A 310 15.48 -23.08 8.85
C LEU A 310 16.50 -22.49 9.82
N LYS A 311 16.04 -21.74 10.83
CA LYS A 311 16.91 -21.21 11.90
C LYS A 311 17.57 -22.31 12.71
N HIS A 312 16.87 -23.42 12.94
CA HIS A 312 17.43 -24.60 13.62
C HIS A 312 18.52 -25.28 12.76
N ILE A 313 18.33 -25.41 11.46
CA ILE A 313 19.30 -26.02 10.51
C ILE A 313 20.48 -25.07 10.24
N CYS A 314 20.23 -23.76 10.25
CA CYS A 314 21.21 -22.71 9.98
C CYS A 314 21.24 -21.75 11.21
N PRO A 315 21.98 -22.06 12.27
CA PRO A 315 22.03 -21.22 13.49
C PRO A 315 22.50 -19.79 13.23
N ASP A 316 23.36 -19.58 12.22
CA ASP A 316 23.86 -18.25 11.81
C ASP A 316 22.85 -17.45 10.96
N LEU A 317 21.66 -17.99 10.69
CA LEU A 317 20.60 -17.29 9.98
C LEU A 317 20.18 -16.05 10.79
N LYS A 318 20.13 -14.90 10.13
CA LYS A 318 19.83 -13.60 10.71
C LYS A 318 18.48 -13.08 10.20
N LEU A 319 17.94 -12.07 10.92
CA LEU A 319 16.70 -11.41 10.55
C LEU A 319 16.96 -9.95 10.14
N ILE A 320 16.41 -9.56 9.01
CA ILE A 320 16.14 -8.15 8.68
C ILE A 320 14.66 -7.90 8.97
N TYR A 321 14.39 -6.93 9.84
CA TYR A 321 13.05 -6.41 10.09
C TYR A 321 12.83 -5.18 9.21
N SER A 322 11.89 -5.27 8.27
CA SER A 322 11.62 -4.24 7.27
C SER A 322 10.15 -3.85 7.25
N MET A 323 9.59 -3.68 8.43
CA MET A 323 8.21 -3.24 8.68
C MET A 323 8.22 -2.12 9.72
N TRP A 324 7.06 -1.49 9.93
CA TRP A 324 6.93 -0.46 10.95
C TRP A 324 7.18 -0.99 12.37
N ASP A 325 8.01 -0.29 13.12
CA ASP A 325 8.43 -0.69 14.48
C ASP A 325 7.25 -0.72 15.48
N GLY A 326 6.17 -0.01 15.21
CA GLY A 326 4.96 -0.01 16.04
C GLY A 326 4.33 -1.40 16.22
N TYR A 327 4.47 -2.30 15.24
CA TYR A 327 4.02 -3.68 15.40
C TYR A 327 4.78 -4.46 16.51
N LEU A 328 5.92 -3.97 16.93
CA LEU A 328 6.74 -4.58 17.98
C LEU A 328 6.67 -3.86 19.32
N LYS A 329 6.54 -2.53 19.31
CA LYS A 329 6.86 -1.69 20.48
C LYS A 329 5.68 -0.86 20.99
N ASP A 330 4.68 -0.58 20.16
CA ASP A 330 3.63 0.36 20.49
C ASP A 330 2.46 -0.25 21.29
N LYS A 331 1.38 0.51 21.40
CA LYS A 331 0.19 0.20 22.20
C LYS A 331 -0.26 -1.25 22.03
N PRO A 332 -0.75 -1.91 23.08
CA PRO A 332 -1.13 -3.33 23.05
C PRO A 332 -2.03 -3.72 21.88
N ASP A 333 -2.92 -2.82 21.45
CA ASP A 333 -3.88 -3.05 20.36
C ASP A 333 -3.23 -3.04 18.97
N GLN A 334 -2.03 -2.48 18.82
CA GLN A 334 -1.28 -2.38 17.55
C GLN A 334 -0.23 -3.49 17.41
N ILE A 335 0.07 -4.20 18.49
CA ILE A 335 1.08 -5.26 18.50
C ILE A 335 0.61 -6.43 17.65
N ASN A 336 1.46 -6.83 16.70
CA ASN A 336 1.23 -8.04 15.93
C ASN A 336 1.95 -9.23 16.59
N GLN A 337 1.18 -10.14 17.19
CA GLN A 337 1.72 -11.28 17.93
C GLN A 337 2.54 -12.24 17.05
N ASP A 338 2.15 -12.42 15.78
CA ASP A 338 2.89 -13.29 14.85
C ASP A 338 4.26 -12.69 14.50
N ILE A 339 4.33 -11.36 14.35
CA ILE A 339 5.59 -10.64 14.17
C ILE A 339 6.47 -10.79 15.40
N ARG A 340 5.90 -10.58 16.60
CA ARG A 340 6.64 -10.73 17.86
C ARG A 340 7.16 -12.15 18.06
N HIS A 341 6.36 -13.16 17.72
CA HIS A 341 6.80 -14.54 17.76
C HIS A 341 8.05 -14.78 16.90
N ILE A 342 8.04 -14.30 15.66
CA ILE A 342 9.23 -14.44 14.79
C ILE A 342 10.43 -13.71 15.39
N VAL A 343 10.26 -12.45 15.74
CA VAL A 343 11.37 -11.61 16.21
C VAL A 343 11.92 -12.09 17.55
N ASN A 344 11.07 -12.33 18.54
CA ASN A 344 11.50 -12.61 19.91
C ASN A 344 11.79 -14.10 20.14
N ASP A 345 10.87 -14.99 19.70
CA ASP A 345 10.99 -16.40 20.05
C ASP A 345 11.92 -17.16 19.08
N ILE A 346 11.87 -16.83 17.78
CA ILE A 346 12.72 -17.51 16.78
C ILE A 346 14.11 -16.87 16.70
N PHE A 347 14.20 -15.53 16.72
CA PHE A 347 15.49 -14.82 16.57
C PHE A 347 16.02 -14.20 17.86
N GLY A 348 15.38 -14.45 19.02
CA GLY A 348 15.86 -13.99 20.34
C GLY A 348 15.92 -12.46 20.46
N GLY A 349 15.05 -11.74 19.78
CA GLY A 349 15.02 -10.28 19.76
C GLY A 349 16.12 -9.63 18.92
N GLN A 350 16.91 -10.41 18.18
CA GLN A 350 18.02 -9.91 17.37
C GLN A 350 17.61 -9.72 15.90
N TYR A 351 17.67 -8.49 15.42
CA TYR A 351 17.39 -8.15 14.02
C TYR A 351 18.12 -6.90 13.58
N GLU A 352 18.34 -6.77 12.27
CA GLU A 352 18.78 -5.55 11.61
C GLU A 352 17.54 -4.79 11.13
N SER A 353 17.35 -3.54 11.58
CA SER A 353 16.23 -2.70 11.13
C SER A 353 16.56 -2.05 9.79
N LEU A 354 15.85 -2.42 8.74
CA LEU A 354 15.96 -1.82 7.40
C LEU A 354 14.57 -1.42 6.90
N HIS A 355 14.05 -0.31 7.38
CA HIS A 355 12.72 0.19 7.05
C HIS A 355 12.76 1.67 6.66
N THR A 356 11.85 2.05 5.79
CA THR A 356 11.40 3.43 5.54
C THR A 356 9.91 3.39 5.26
N SER A 357 9.20 4.47 5.52
CA SER A 357 7.74 4.52 5.38
C SER A 357 7.28 4.27 3.94
N GLY A 358 6.10 3.68 3.77
CA GLY A 358 5.39 3.63 2.50
C GLY A 358 4.65 4.94 2.15
N HIS A 359 4.60 5.90 3.10
CA HIS A 359 3.76 7.08 3.06
C HIS A 359 4.56 8.38 2.98
N ALA A 360 3.88 9.46 2.56
CA ALA A 360 4.46 10.77 2.45
C ALA A 360 4.83 11.36 3.81
N ASP A 361 6.05 11.86 3.93
CA ASP A 361 6.43 12.70 5.05
C ASP A 361 5.86 14.13 4.90
N ILE A 362 5.95 14.90 5.97
CA ILE A 362 5.39 16.26 6.01
C ILE A 362 6.01 17.19 4.95
N ASP A 363 7.27 17.02 4.63
CA ASP A 363 7.94 17.84 3.60
C ASP A 363 7.45 17.48 2.21
N THR A 364 7.16 16.21 1.96
CA THR A 364 6.52 15.73 0.72
C THR A 364 5.11 16.31 0.57
N ILE A 365 4.28 16.27 1.63
CA ILE A 365 2.92 16.85 1.62
C ILE A 365 3.00 18.37 1.38
N ARG A 366 3.90 19.08 2.08
CA ARG A 366 4.13 20.52 1.88
C ARG A 366 4.49 20.85 0.44
N LYS A 367 5.37 20.06 -0.17
CA LYS A 367 5.77 20.28 -1.57
C LYS A 367 4.61 20.06 -2.54
N VAL A 368 3.74 19.07 -2.30
CA VAL A 368 2.51 18.90 -3.09
C VAL A 368 1.60 20.11 -2.95
N PHE A 369 1.40 20.59 -1.72
CA PHE A 369 0.63 21.81 -1.46
C PHE A 369 1.19 23.04 -2.19
N ASP A 370 2.49 23.28 -2.11
CA ASP A 370 3.17 24.43 -2.73
C ASP A 370 3.04 24.42 -4.27
N ILE A 371 2.99 23.24 -4.87
CA ILE A 371 2.81 23.09 -6.32
C ILE A 371 1.35 23.26 -6.71
N THR A 372 0.43 22.60 -5.99
CA THR A 372 -0.99 22.56 -6.36
C THR A 372 -1.78 23.78 -5.88
N LYS A 373 -1.30 24.52 -4.89
CA LYS A 373 -1.85 25.80 -4.38
C LYS A 373 -3.36 25.78 -4.27
N PRO A 374 -3.94 24.90 -3.43
CA PRO A 374 -5.39 24.71 -3.38
C PRO A 374 -6.09 26.02 -2.97
N ARG A 375 -7.04 26.48 -3.79
CA ARG A 375 -7.73 27.79 -3.62
C ARG A 375 -8.72 27.79 -2.46
N ILE A 376 -9.38 26.66 -2.22
CA ILE A 376 -10.38 26.49 -1.18
C ILE A 376 -9.75 25.97 0.09
N GLY A 377 -9.01 24.86 0.00
CA GLY A 377 -8.32 24.32 1.16
C GLY A 377 -7.81 22.90 0.98
N ILE A 378 -7.33 22.34 2.10
CA ILE A 378 -6.77 20.99 2.19
C ILE A 378 -7.57 20.16 3.19
N ILE A 379 -7.88 18.91 2.82
CA ILE A 379 -8.51 17.90 3.67
C ILE A 379 -7.48 16.81 3.92
N SER A 380 -7.23 16.46 5.19
CA SER A 380 -6.39 15.33 5.54
C SER A 380 -7.25 14.10 5.76
N ILE A 381 -6.88 13.00 5.12
CA ILE A 381 -7.46 11.67 5.31
C ILE A 381 -6.38 10.72 5.80
N HIS A 382 -6.74 9.52 6.22
CA HIS A 382 -5.79 8.46 6.59
C HIS A 382 -4.76 8.90 7.64
N HIS A 383 -5.19 9.60 8.68
CA HIS A 383 -4.32 10.07 9.76
C HIS A 383 -4.78 9.57 11.13
N ASP A 384 -3.92 9.66 12.13
CA ASP A 384 -4.28 9.41 13.51
C ASP A 384 -5.27 10.51 13.97
N PRO A 385 -6.41 10.19 14.61
CA PRO A 385 -7.38 11.19 15.08
C PRO A 385 -6.81 12.28 16.00
N THR A 386 -5.67 11.99 16.65
CA THR A 386 -4.99 12.94 17.53
C THR A 386 -3.97 13.83 16.83
N SER A 387 -3.73 13.62 15.52
CA SER A 387 -2.77 14.40 14.73
C SER A 387 -3.47 15.25 13.69
N HIS A 388 -3.15 16.54 13.69
CA HIS A 388 -3.74 17.51 12.79
C HIS A 388 -2.69 18.13 11.86
N LEU A 389 -3.08 18.39 10.61
CA LEU A 389 -2.24 19.10 9.64
C LEU A 389 -1.80 20.48 10.15
N SER A 390 -2.67 21.18 10.90
CA SER A 390 -2.37 22.49 11.50
C SER A 390 -1.13 22.52 12.37
N ASP A 391 -0.86 21.42 13.08
CA ASP A 391 0.28 21.31 14.00
C ASP A 391 1.61 21.16 13.26
N SER A 392 1.55 20.59 12.06
CA SER A 392 2.71 20.23 11.25
C SER A 392 3.01 21.21 10.11
N LEU A 393 1.98 21.91 9.61
CA LEU A 393 2.05 22.80 8.46
C LEU A 393 1.78 24.26 8.90
N LYS A 394 2.79 24.93 9.46
CA LYS A 394 2.67 26.34 9.86
C LYS A 394 2.62 27.27 8.65
N ASN A 395 1.68 28.24 8.70
CA ASN A 395 1.51 29.41 7.84
C ASN A 395 0.91 29.20 6.44
N GLY A 396 -0.31 29.70 6.28
CA GLY A 396 -0.93 29.98 4.98
C GLY A 396 -1.78 28.87 4.37
N MET A 397 -1.82 27.69 4.96
CA MET A 397 -2.68 26.60 4.51
C MET A 397 -4.06 26.73 5.17
N ARG A 398 -5.10 26.73 4.34
CA ARG A 398 -6.48 26.68 4.81
C ARG A 398 -6.87 25.21 4.95
N ILE A 399 -6.98 24.75 6.21
CA ILE A 399 -7.43 23.38 6.50
C ILE A 399 -8.95 23.41 6.50
N ILE A 400 -9.54 22.44 5.81
CA ILE A 400 -10.95 22.18 5.83
C ILE A 400 -11.16 21.13 6.91
N ASP A 401 -11.57 21.60 8.08
CA ASP A 401 -12.17 20.83 9.14
C ASP A 401 -13.65 21.18 9.22
N GLU A 402 -14.44 20.39 9.89
CA GLU A 402 -15.91 20.49 9.90
C GLU A 402 -16.48 21.92 9.93
N SER A 403 -17.32 22.23 9.00
CA SER A 403 -18.51 23.07 9.03
C SER A 403 -18.49 24.50 8.51
N THR A 404 -17.51 25.37 8.74
CA THR A 404 -17.74 26.82 8.54
C THR A 404 -17.32 27.38 7.18
N TYR A 405 -16.40 26.78 6.50
CA TYR A 405 -15.85 27.28 5.22
C TYR A 405 -16.57 26.76 3.96
N LEU A 406 -17.27 25.66 4.09
CA LEU A 406 -17.82 24.91 2.97
C LEU A 406 -19.09 25.53 2.41
N SER A 407 -19.90 26.17 3.24
CA SER A 407 -21.13 26.82 2.80
C SER A 407 -20.93 27.96 1.78
N ARG A 408 -19.78 28.66 1.82
CA ARG A 408 -19.42 29.69 0.84
C ARG A 408 -19.20 29.16 -0.58
N TYR A 409 -18.84 27.89 -0.70
CA TYR A 409 -18.50 27.26 -1.96
C TYR A 409 -19.55 26.24 -2.41
N ASN A 410 -20.66 26.11 -1.65
CA ASN A 410 -21.67 25.09 -1.86
C ASN A 410 -21.08 23.65 -1.84
N ILE A 411 -20.19 23.40 -0.87
CA ILE A 411 -19.57 22.10 -0.65
C ILE A 411 -19.93 21.65 0.77
N GLU A 412 -20.45 20.47 0.93
CA GLU A 412 -20.65 19.83 2.23
C GLU A 412 -19.57 18.78 2.46
N TYR A 413 -18.88 18.87 3.60
CA TYR A 413 -17.92 17.88 4.07
C TYR A 413 -18.50 17.17 5.30
N LYS A 414 -18.49 15.85 5.29
CA LYS A 414 -18.89 14.99 6.40
C LYS A 414 -17.85 13.93 6.65
N GLU A 415 -17.41 13.76 7.89
CA GLU A 415 -16.63 12.59 8.27
C GLU A 415 -17.58 11.45 8.64
N TYR A 416 -17.35 10.29 8.07
CA TYR A 416 -17.98 9.04 8.48
C TYR A 416 -17.10 8.42 9.58
N ASN A 417 -17.53 8.60 10.84
CA ASN A 417 -16.89 7.99 12.01
C ASN A 417 -17.29 6.53 12.18
#